data_4be08d86f41740dc2b2a515fddd3e9f9
#
_entry.id   4be08d86f41740dc2b2a515fddd3e9f9
#
_cell.length_a   1.000
_cell.length_b   1.000
_cell.length_c   1.000
_cell.angle_alpha   90.00
_cell.angle_beta   90.00
_cell.angle_gamma   90.00
#
_symmetry.space_group_name_H-M   'P 1'
#
loop_
_entity.id
_entity.type
_entity.pdbx_description
1 polymer ?
#
loop_
_entity_poly.entity_id
_entity_poly.type
_entity_poly.pdbx_seq_one_letter_code
_entity_poly.pdbx_strand_id
1 'polypeptide(L)'
;MHSYEKQTVPVQNHRDSSVDGDHQTYLRVAEIVLGKSTAPLNAREIVERGIEQGLFGDHVMGRTPQKSMQARLSVDILSRGTASSFVRTARGRFTLRSSIEANDLGAIGDAGPAEYVAQRRVLRTPKEEVLCVPEAAYRDVLTFQGIDTDAASILNRFLNTSTTIYVGRADAETRNDAKQFITYVLVQCGQRLLFFKRSYLSRAAEFLRGSKCIGFGGHVSAADLDMLSRNDFGLSSCARRELMEELYLPDHGLRRRAQQSGTEGDHPNKATIRLFQNAPLERLGVLNDDSSEVGRRHFAVVYRVWLPDWSAVRRLQKGDSSIKGIGWIDLSRDAIDIAEFEYWSQLCLRRFYPSTLITKARYEILNNSRLASDRVVVVAGRIGSGKSETAGYLSQQLNCPLIKTGELVKELMSSPPLAEIGREEFQSRAHRFIIAPGGTEKLAEAIVEQIEKNAGSRVIVDGIRNLDTYERLEKKCADSVGLLFVQTPPDVAFDMYRAREASSNLTFSYREFLKVYDAPVEDEIPSLGRRANAYIYNSFGMEAFRRTLDALVPKLSS
;
A
#
# COMPACT_ATOMS: atom_id res chain seq x y z
N MET A 1 -7.40 44.70 3.98
CA MET A 1 -6.17 44.73 3.18
C MET A 1 -4.98 44.45 4.09
N HIS A 2 -4.54 43.22 4.15
CA HIS A 2 -3.19 42.80 4.53
C HIS A 2 -3.02 41.36 4.05
N SER A 3 -2.20 41.24 3.04
CA SER A 3 -1.80 40.02 2.36
C SER A 3 -0.84 39.21 3.23
N TYR A 4 -1.15 37.96 3.49
CA TYR A 4 -0.21 36.99 4.06
C TYR A 4 0.45 36.18 2.92
N GLU A 5 1.71 36.47 2.68
CA GLU A 5 2.59 35.64 1.86
C GLU A 5 2.86 34.30 2.57
N LYS A 6 2.56 33.20 1.87
CA LYS A 6 2.99 31.86 2.27
C LYS A 6 4.44 31.66 1.86
N GLN A 7 5.35 31.63 2.81
CA GLN A 7 6.72 31.14 2.62
C GLN A 7 6.66 29.59 2.58
N THR A 8 6.91 29.03 1.42
CA THR A 8 7.17 27.60 1.21
C THR A 8 8.63 27.31 1.54
N VAL A 9 8.86 26.51 2.57
CA VAL A 9 10.17 25.91 2.90
C VAL A 9 10.41 24.73 1.95
N PRO A 10 11.56 24.62 1.27
CA PRO A 10 11.84 23.50 0.39
C PRO A 10 12.17 22.24 1.17
N VAL A 11 11.41 21.17 0.95
CA VAL A 11 11.71 19.82 1.42
C VAL A 11 12.90 19.29 0.62
N GLN A 12 14.04 19.12 1.27
CA GLN A 12 15.18 18.39 0.71
C GLN A 12 14.88 16.90 0.68
N ASN A 13 14.50 16.40 -0.48
CA ASN A 13 14.46 14.97 -0.77
C ASN A 13 15.90 14.47 -1.03
N HIS A 14 16.44 13.66 -0.14
CA HIS A 14 17.60 12.82 -0.45
C HIS A 14 17.17 11.76 -1.46
N ARG A 15 17.36 12.05 -2.74
CA ARG A 15 17.27 11.07 -3.83
C ARG A 15 18.63 10.41 -4.03
N ASP A 16 18.57 9.11 -4.23
CA ASP A 16 19.69 8.25 -4.58
C ASP A 16 20.50 8.86 -5.74
N SER A 17 21.76 9.17 -5.51
CA SER A 17 22.61 9.96 -6.40
C SER A 17 22.94 9.27 -7.76
N SER A 18 22.65 7.98 -7.91
CA SER A 18 22.91 7.22 -9.13
C SER A 18 21.84 7.42 -10.21
N VAL A 19 20.58 7.64 -9.84
CA VAL A 19 19.47 7.80 -10.79
C VAL A 19 19.41 9.22 -11.35
N ASP A 20 19.75 10.24 -10.56
CA ASP A 20 19.80 11.64 -11.01
C ASP A 20 20.96 11.93 -11.95
N GLY A 21 22.12 11.30 -11.77
CA GLY A 21 23.28 11.44 -12.67
C GLY A 21 22.99 10.91 -14.09
N ASP A 22 22.29 9.79 -14.21
CA ASP A 22 21.92 9.19 -15.48
C ASP A 22 20.81 10.00 -16.20
N HIS A 23 19.88 10.60 -15.46
CA HIS A 23 18.82 11.45 -16.01
C HIS A 23 19.42 12.74 -16.64
N GLN A 24 20.32 13.40 -15.94
CA GLN A 24 20.99 14.62 -16.45
C GLN A 24 21.85 14.34 -17.68
N THR A 25 22.49 13.17 -17.76
CA THR A 25 23.35 12.81 -18.90
C THR A 25 22.55 12.71 -20.21
N TYR A 26 21.39 12.05 -20.23
CA TYR A 26 20.57 11.96 -21.45
C TYR A 26 20.02 13.32 -21.89
N LEU A 27 19.53 14.15 -20.98
CA LEU A 27 19.02 15.48 -21.32
C LEU A 27 20.15 16.40 -21.80
N ARG A 28 21.34 16.31 -21.19
CA ARG A 28 22.50 17.09 -21.62
C ARG A 28 22.97 16.68 -23.03
N VAL A 29 23.00 15.38 -23.34
CA VAL A 29 23.28 14.90 -24.69
C VAL A 29 22.24 15.42 -25.69
N ALA A 30 20.96 15.37 -25.34
CA ALA A 30 19.89 15.91 -26.17
C ALA A 30 20.06 17.41 -26.41
N GLU A 31 20.43 18.20 -25.39
CA GLU A 31 20.66 19.64 -25.51
C GLU A 31 21.80 19.95 -26.48
N ILE A 32 22.94 19.25 -26.38
CA ILE A 32 24.09 19.43 -27.26
C ILE A 32 23.76 19.04 -28.73
N VAL A 33 23.11 17.89 -28.92
CA VAL A 33 22.79 17.37 -30.26
C VAL A 33 21.72 18.24 -30.94
N LEU A 34 20.66 18.62 -30.20
CA LEU A 34 19.59 19.47 -30.73
C LEU A 34 20.07 20.91 -30.98
N GLY A 35 21.00 21.43 -30.18
CA GLY A 35 21.59 22.77 -30.36
C GLY A 35 22.43 22.89 -31.64
N LYS A 36 22.94 21.79 -32.19
CA LYS A 36 23.67 21.71 -33.46
C LYS A 36 22.77 21.35 -34.65
N SER A 37 21.50 21.07 -34.42
CA SER A 37 20.58 20.64 -35.47
C SER A 37 19.68 21.78 -35.92
N THR A 38 19.58 21.98 -37.21
CA THR A 38 18.68 22.94 -37.85
C THR A 38 17.25 22.41 -38.02
N ALA A 39 17.03 21.10 -37.77
CA ALA A 39 15.75 20.45 -37.92
C ALA A 39 15.42 19.64 -36.66
N PRO A 40 14.11 19.48 -36.32
CA PRO A 40 13.68 18.65 -35.20
C PRO A 40 14.07 17.18 -35.40
N LEU A 41 14.66 16.56 -34.34
CA LEU A 41 15.13 15.17 -34.37
C LEU A 41 14.22 14.25 -33.54
N ASN A 42 14.16 12.97 -33.94
CA ASN A 42 13.56 11.95 -33.07
C ASN A 42 14.58 11.40 -32.05
N ALA A 43 14.09 10.68 -31.05
CA ALA A 43 14.96 10.18 -29.97
C ALA A 43 16.04 9.21 -30.44
N ARG A 44 15.81 8.48 -31.54
CA ARG A 44 16.80 7.58 -32.15
C ARG A 44 17.93 8.38 -32.81
N GLU A 45 17.57 9.39 -33.62
CA GLU A 45 18.53 10.29 -34.28
C GLU A 45 19.39 11.05 -33.26
N ILE A 46 18.78 11.48 -32.10
CA ILE A 46 19.51 12.15 -31.01
C ILE A 46 20.54 11.20 -30.41
N VAL A 47 20.16 9.95 -30.13
CA VAL A 47 21.08 8.97 -29.55
C VAL A 47 22.18 8.59 -30.51
N GLU A 48 21.89 8.32 -31.80
CA GLU A 48 22.88 7.98 -32.84
C GLU A 48 23.92 9.10 -32.95
N ARG A 49 23.50 10.36 -33.09
CA ARG A 49 24.41 11.51 -33.13
C ARG A 49 25.18 11.74 -31.85
N GLY A 50 24.56 11.44 -30.68
CA GLY A 50 25.24 11.49 -29.39
C GLY A 50 26.35 10.47 -29.24
N ILE A 51 26.16 9.25 -29.81
CA ILE A 51 27.17 8.19 -29.88
C ILE A 51 28.29 8.59 -30.82
N GLU A 52 27.96 9.04 -32.03
CA GLU A 52 28.93 9.49 -33.04
C GLU A 52 29.84 10.62 -32.52
N GLN A 53 29.31 11.49 -31.66
CA GLN A 53 30.04 12.59 -31.04
C GLN A 53 30.73 12.22 -29.71
N GLY A 54 30.66 10.95 -29.26
CA GLY A 54 31.27 10.49 -28.01
C GLY A 54 30.70 11.14 -26.77
N LEU A 55 29.42 11.58 -26.80
CA LEU A 55 28.77 12.31 -25.68
C LEU A 55 28.25 11.41 -24.58
N PHE A 56 28.14 10.10 -24.79
CA PHE A 56 27.78 9.13 -23.78
C PHE A 56 29.04 8.52 -23.16
N GLY A 57 29.11 8.52 -21.80
CA GLY A 57 30.17 7.81 -21.09
C GLY A 57 29.95 6.28 -21.13
N ASP A 58 31.02 5.52 -20.89
CA ASP A 58 31.06 4.04 -21.02
C ASP A 58 30.02 3.26 -20.17
N HIS A 59 29.41 3.88 -19.18
CA HIS A 59 28.49 3.23 -18.25
C HIS A 59 27.02 3.68 -18.36
N VAL A 60 26.68 4.57 -19.29
CA VAL A 60 25.37 5.26 -19.29
C VAL A 60 24.33 4.64 -20.23
N MET A 61 24.73 3.78 -21.14
CA MET A 61 23.81 3.23 -22.15
C MET A 61 23.12 1.93 -21.68
N GLY A 62 21.84 2.02 -21.31
CA GLY A 62 20.98 0.85 -21.13
C GLY A 62 20.68 0.11 -22.45
N ARG A 63 20.02 -1.07 -22.36
CA ARG A 63 19.69 -1.92 -23.53
C ARG A 63 18.84 -1.25 -24.61
N THR A 64 18.16 -0.14 -24.30
CA THR A 64 17.30 0.62 -25.24
C THR A 64 17.46 2.12 -25.07
N PRO A 65 18.63 2.70 -25.41
CA PRO A 65 18.95 4.11 -25.13
C PRO A 65 17.99 5.09 -25.81
N GLN A 66 17.47 4.77 -26.99
CA GLN A 66 16.48 5.59 -27.70
C GLN A 66 15.12 5.67 -26.95
N LYS A 67 14.69 4.59 -26.28
CA LYS A 67 13.48 4.63 -25.44
C LYS A 67 13.70 5.45 -24.17
N SER A 68 14.87 5.34 -23.57
CA SER A 68 15.28 6.15 -22.42
C SER A 68 15.32 7.64 -22.77
N MET A 69 15.92 8.00 -23.89
CA MET A 69 15.97 9.36 -24.42
C MET A 69 14.57 9.93 -24.63
N GLN A 70 13.70 9.20 -25.32
CA GLN A 70 12.31 9.63 -25.57
C GLN A 70 11.51 9.82 -24.27
N ALA A 71 11.67 8.91 -23.31
CA ALA A 71 10.98 8.99 -22.03
C ALA A 71 11.42 10.21 -21.24
N ARG A 72 12.74 10.47 -21.16
CA ARG A 72 13.31 11.60 -20.41
C ARG A 72 12.95 12.95 -21.00
N LEU A 73 13.02 13.11 -22.32
CA LEU A 73 12.54 14.31 -23.00
C LEU A 73 11.04 14.55 -22.75
N SER A 74 10.24 13.48 -22.82
CA SER A 74 8.81 13.59 -22.60
C SER A 74 8.47 13.95 -21.15
N VAL A 75 9.19 13.40 -20.17
CA VAL A 75 9.01 13.74 -18.74
C VAL A 75 9.45 15.16 -18.45
N ASP A 76 10.58 15.61 -18.98
CA ASP A 76 11.06 16.99 -18.79
C ASP A 76 10.06 18.02 -19.35
N ILE A 77 9.57 17.81 -20.58
CA ILE A 77 8.54 18.67 -21.20
C ILE A 77 7.26 18.69 -20.38
N LEU A 78 6.79 17.52 -19.89
CA LEU A 78 5.55 17.42 -19.11
C LEU A 78 5.67 18.03 -17.71
N SER A 79 6.82 17.85 -17.04
CA SER A 79 7.01 18.30 -15.66
C SER A 79 7.36 19.80 -15.57
N ARG A 80 8.09 20.34 -16.55
CA ARG A 80 8.58 21.71 -16.56
C ARG A 80 7.75 22.66 -17.44
N GLY A 81 6.92 22.12 -18.33
CA GLY A 81 6.08 22.92 -19.24
C GLY A 81 6.90 23.95 -20.03
N THR A 82 6.55 25.23 -19.91
CA THR A 82 7.26 26.36 -20.56
C THR A 82 8.67 26.57 -20.04
N ALA A 83 9.04 26.05 -18.86
CA ALA A 83 10.40 26.12 -18.32
C ALA A 83 11.33 25.00 -18.83
N SER A 84 10.81 24.04 -19.63
CA SER A 84 11.66 23.03 -20.29
C SER A 84 12.46 23.65 -21.42
N SER A 85 13.76 23.31 -21.50
CA SER A 85 14.61 23.67 -22.66
C SER A 85 14.18 22.98 -23.95
N PHE A 86 13.35 21.96 -23.87
CA PHE A 86 12.93 21.13 -25.00
C PHE A 86 11.47 21.39 -25.36
N VAL A 87 11.19 21.27 -26.65
CA VAL A 87 9.84 21.38 -27.22
C VAL A 87 9.60 20.21 -28.17
N ARG A 88 8.37 19.74 -28.19
CA ARG A 88 7.93 18.77 -29.19
C ARG A 88 7.30 19.52 -30.37
N THR A 89 7.79 19.28 -31.57
CA THR A 89 7.29 19.93 -32.81
C THR A 89 6.39 19.04 -33.65
N ALA A 90 6.53 17.71 -33.48
CA ALA A 90 5.66 16.71 -34.10
C ALA A 90 5.68 15.41 -33.26
N ARG A 91 4.88 14.43 -33.61
CA ARG A 91 4.87 13.13 -32.92
C ARG A 91 6.28 12.49 -32.91
N GLY A 92 6.90 12.43 -31.73
CA GLY A 92 8.22 11.85 -31.51
C GLY A 92 9.39 12.70 -32.02
N ARG A 93 9.18 13.95 -32.42
CA ARG A 93 10.24 14.89 -32.83
C ARG A 93 10.39 16.01 -31.82
N PHE A 94 11.63 16.33 -31.51
CA PHE A 94 12.03 17.28 -30.49
C PHE A 94 13.01 18.31 -31.02
N THR A 95 12.95 19.52 -30.47
CA THR A 95 13.93 20.61 -30.71
C THR A 95 14.15 21.40 -29.42
N LEU A 96 15.11 22.34 -29.44
CA LEU A 96 15.26 23.27 -28.32
C LEU A 96 14.22 24.39 -28.41
N ARG A 97 13.72 24.86 -27.30
CA ARG A 97 12.80 26.00 -27.20
C ARG A 97 13.44 27.26 -27.76
N SER A 98 14.69 27.52 -27.46
CA SER A 98 15.46 28.65 -28.00
C SER A 98 15.57 28.65 -29.53
N SER A 99 15.52 27.49 -30.18
CA SER A 99 15.55 27.40 -31.66
C SER A 99 14.24 27.81 -32.31
N ILE A 100 13.11 27.71 -31.61
CA ILE A 100 11.79 28.20 -32.07
C ILE A 100 11.73 29.71 -31.90
N GLU A 101 12.10 30.23 -30.72
CA GLU A 101 12.08 31.66 -30.40
C GLU A 101 13.04 32.47 -31.32
N ALA A 102 14.18 31.89 -31.71
CA ALA A 102 15.10 32.52 -32.66
C ALA A 102 14.55 32.57 -34.10
N ASN A 103 13.73 31.60 -34.51
CA ASN A 103 13.10 31.57 -35.82
C ASN A 103 11.89 32.51 -35.92
N ASP A 104 11.14 32.73 -34.82
CA ASP A 104 10.02 33.70 -34.79
C ASP A 104 10.50 35.16 -34.94
N LEU A 105 11.74 35.46 -34.60
CA LEU A 105 12.33 36.80 -34.74
C LEU A 105 12.90 37.08 -36.16
N GLY A 106 12.91 36.09 -37.07
CA GLY A 106 13.58 36.18 -38.38
C GLY A 106 12.73 35.94 -39.61
N ALA A 107 11.46 35.59 -39.52
CA ALA A 107 10.67 35.17 -40.68
C ALA A 107 9.36 35.94 -40.85
N ILE A 108 9.36 36.92 -41.72
CA ILE A 108 8.17 37.33 -42.49
C ILE A 108 7.97 36.24 -43.57
N GLY A 109 7.06 35.26 -43.33
CA GLY A 109 6.58 34.31 -44.33
C GLY A 109 7.22 32.90 -44.30
N ASP A 110 6.72 32.10 -43.48
CA ASP A 110 6.44 30.66 -43.43
C ASP A 110 6.43 30.23 -41.95
N ALA A 111 5.31 29.68 -41.47
CA ALA A 111 5.16 29.34 -40.08
C ALA A 111 6.25 28.34 -39.66
N GLY A 112 7.16 28.77 -38.79
CA GLY A 112 8.14 27.91 -38.14
C GLY A 112 7.42 26.73 -37.38
N PRO A 113 8.15 25.68 -37.01
CA PRO A 113 7.54 24.50 -36.39
C PRO A 113 6.86 24.89 -35.07
N ALA A 114 5.54 24.94 -35.12
CA ALA A 114 4.71 25.22 -33.93
C ALA A 114 4.87 24.13 -32.86
N GLU A 115 4.74 24.48 -31.60
CA GLU A 115 4.78 23.54 -30.49
C GLU A 115 3.66 22.47 -30.63
N TYR A 116 4.05 21.22 -30.80
CA TYR A 116 3.13 20.10 -30.90
C TYR A 116 2.75 19.61 -29.50
N VAL A 117 1.57 19.99 -29.04
CA VAL A 117 0.95 19.38 -27.86
C VAL A 117 0.41 18.02 -28.28
N ALA A 118 1.09 16.95 -27.84
CA ALA A 118 0.59 15.60 -28.07
C ALA A 118 -0.81 15.49 -27.45
N GLN A 119 -1.83 15.29 -28.29
CA GLN A 119 -3.15 14.99 -27.79
C GLN A 119 -3.03 13.82 -26.83
N ARG A 120 -3.47 14.04 -25.58
CA ARG A 120 -3.59 12.97 -24.60
C ARG A 120 -4.42 11.90 -25.30
N ARG A 121 -3.84 10.72 -25.52
CA ARG A 121 -4.60 9.57 -26.00
C ARG A 121 -5.70 9.39 -24.94
N VAL A 122 -6.87 9.90 -25.19
CA VAL A 122 -8.07 9.42 -24.56
C VAL A 122 -8.19 8.00 -25.12
N LEU A 123 -7.60 7.05 -24.40
CA LEU A 123 -8.00 5.67 -24.58
C LEU A 123 -9.50 5.72 -24.34
N ARG A 124 -10.28 5.58 -25.42
CA ARG A 124 -11.68 5.21 -25.30
C ARG A 124 -11.64 3.87 -24.58
N THR A 125 -11.66 3.93 -23.25
CA THR A 125 -12.08 2.77 -22.46
C THR A 125 -13.40 2.36 -23.06
N PRO A 126 -13.60 1.10 -23.45
CA PRO A 126 -14.94 0.61 -23.73
C PRO A 126 -15.85 1.17 -22.66
N LYS A 127 -17.10 1.47 -22.99
CA LYS A 127 -18.11 1.85 -21.98
C LYS A 127 -18.42 0.60 -21.15
N GLU A 128 -17.45 0.21 -20.33
CA GLU A 128 -17.57 -0.90 -19.41
C GLU A 128 -18.38 -0.38 -18.22
N GLU A 129 -19.51 -1.01 -17.99
CA GLU A 129 -20.33 -0.76 -16.81
C GLU A 129 -20.00 -1.84 -15.77
N VAL A 130 -19.62 -1.40 -14.58
CA VAL A 130 -19.23 -2.29 -13.47
C VAL A 130 -20.31 -2.35 -12.41
N LEU A 131 -20.47 -3.53 -11.81
CA LEU A 131 -21.40 -3.77 -10.73
C LEU A 131 -20.94 -3.05 -9.47
N CYS A 132 -21.85 -2.24 -8.89
CA CYS A 132 -21.58 -1.47 -7.68
C CYS A 132 -22.69 -1.67 -6.64
N VAL A 133 -22.34 -1.47 -5.37
CA VAL A 133 -23.30 -1.36 -4.27
C VAL A 133 -23.19 0.04 -3.64
N PRO A 134 -24.29 0.81 -3.60
CA PRO A 134 -24.31 2.14 -2.99
C PRO A 134 -24.06 2.10 -1.48
N GLU A 135 -23.51 3.18 -0.93
CA GLU A 135 -23.19 3.29 0.50
C GLU A 135 -24.40 3.04 1.40
N ALA A 136 -25.57 3.54 1.03
CA ALA A 136 -26.80 3.33 1.78
C ALA A 136 -27.17 1.84 1.96
N ALA A 137 -26.75 0.98 1.02
CA ALA A 137 -27.01 -0.45 1.07
C ALA A 137 -25.91 -1.24 1.79
N TYR A 138 -24.64 -0.79 1.74
CA TYR A 138 -23.55 -1.56 2.33
C TYR A 138 -23.16 -1.10 3.75
N ARG A 139 -23.51 0.12 4.15
CA ARG A 139 -23.06 0.71 5.44
C ARG A 139 -23.28 -0.19 6.65
N ASP A 140 -24.48 -0.79 6.74
CA ASP A 140 -24.87 -1.66 7.86
C ASP A 140 -24.55 -3.15 7.60
N VAL A 141 -24.03 -3.47 6.42
CA VAL A 141 -23.68 -4.84 6.02
C VAL A 141 -22.17 -5.07 6.14
N LEU A 142 -21.37 -4.13 5.61
CA LEU A 142 -19.92 -4.20 5.59
C LEU A 142 -19.33 -3.50 6.83
N THR A 143 -19.67 -3.98 8.01
CA THR A 143 -19.15 -3.46 9.29
C THR A 143 -17.81 -4.05 9.69
N PHE A 144 -17.32 -5.05 8.96
CA PHE A 144 -16.05 -5.74 9.19
C PHE A 144 -14.92 -5.18 8.33
N GLN A 145 -13.69 -5.42 8.77
CA GLN A 145 -12.46 -5.19 8.00
C GLN A 145 -11.79 -6.56 7.76
N GLY A 146 -11.28 -6.77 6.55
CA GLY A 146 -10.66 -8.04 6.18
C GLY A 146 -11.64 -9.02 5.55
N ILE A 147 -11.58 -10.30 5.91
CA ILE A 147 -12.35 -11.37 5.26
C ILE A 147 -13.43 -11.92 6.19
N ASP A 148 -14.66 -11.93 5.68
CA ASP A 148 -15.77 -12.69 6.24
C ASP A 148 -16.04 -13.94 5.39
N THR A 149 -16.12 -15.11 6.03
CA THR A 149 -16.39 -16.38 5.35
C THR A 149 -17.87 -16.67 5.14
N ASP A 150 -18.77 -15.92 5.79
CA ASP A 150 -20.22 -15.99 5.53
C ASP A 150 -20.61 -15.15 4.30
N ALA A 151 -19.95 -15.46 3.19
CA ALA A 151 -20.21 -14.78 1.91
C ALA A 151 -21.67 -14.90 1.47
N ALA A 152 -22.33 -16.01 1.76
CA ALA A 152 -23.69 -16.25 1.32
C ALA A 152 -24.68 -15.28 1.97
N SER A 153 -24.60 -15.08 3.29
CA SER A 153 -25.44 -14.14 4.02
C SER A 153 -25.25 -12.71 3.52
N ILE A 154 -23.98 -12.29 3.39
CA ILE A 154 -23.65 -10.91 2.97
C ILE A 154 -24.10 -10.64 1.53
N LEU A 155 -23.79 -11.54 0.59
CA LEU A 155 -24.19 -11.38 -0.80
C LEU A 155 -25.71 -11.40 -0.96
N ASN A 156 -26.42 -12.30 -0.28
CA ASN A 156 -27.87 -12.37 -0.35
C ASN A 156 -28.54 -11.07 0.09
N ARG A 157 -27.96 -10.33 1.05
CA ARG A 157 -28.48 -9.02 1.46
C ARG A 157 -28.39 -8.00 0.33
N PHE A 158 -27.36 -8.04 -0.51
CA PHE A 158 -27.24 -7.15 -1.67
C PHE A 158 -28.09 -7.60 -2.85
N LEU A 159 -28.15 -8.90 -3.09
CA LEU A 159 -28.79 -9.50 -4.26
C LEU A 159 -30.33 -9.49 -4.15
N ASN A 160 -30.86 -9.75 -2.94
CA ASN A 160 -32.30 -9.84 -2.72
C ASN A 160 -33.00 -8.47 -2.63
N THR A 161 -32.27 -7.39 -2.39
CA THR A 161 -32.83 -6.06 -2.17
C THR A 161 -32.85 -5.17 -3.40
N SER A 162 -32.41 -5.67 -4.57
CA SER A 162 -32.24 -4.89 -5.81
C SER A 162 -31.44 -3.60 -5.59
N THR A 163 -30.49 -3.62 -4.65
CA THR A 163 -29.72 -2.43 -4.26
C THR A 163 -28.44 -2.25 -5.06
N THR A 164 -28.08 -3.22 -5.90
CA THR A 164 -26.92 -3.13 -6.79
C THR A 164 -27.25 -2.31 -8.03
N ILE A 165 -26.26 -1.57 -8.54
CA ILE A 165 -26.37 -0.73 -9.72
C ILE A 165 -25.19 -0.99 -10.66
N TYR A 166 -25.37 -0.75 -11.96
CA TYR A 166 -24.27 -0.71 -12.91
C TYR A 166 -23.87 0.75 -13.15
N VAL A 167 -22.58 1.03 -13.06
CA VAL A 167 -22.00 2.37 -13.21
C VAL A 167 -20.88 2.31 -14.23
N GLY A 168 -20.77 3.31 -15.09
CA GLY A 168 -19.62 3.40 -16.00
C GLY A 168 -18.31 3.37 -15.23
N ARG A 169 -17.36 2.52 -15.63
CA ARG A 169 -16.10 2.27 -14.90
C ARG A 169 -15.34 3.55 -14.57
N ALA A 170 -15.28 4.51 -15.49
CA ALA A 170 -14.59 5.77 -15.27
C ALA A 170 -15.25 6.60 -14.14
N ASP A 171 -16.55 6.56 -14.02
CA ASP A 171 -17.30 7.25 -12.97
C ASP A 171 -17.16 6.50 -11.64
N ALA A 172 -17.25 5.17 -11.67
CA ALA A 172 -17.10 4.31 -10.50
C ALA A 172 -15.73 4.48 -9.81
N GLU A 173 -14.64 4.66 -10.59
CA GLU A 173 -13.29 4.90 -10.08
C GLU A 173 -13.12 6.24 -9.33
N THR A 174 -14.03 7.18 -9.51
CA THR A 174 -14.01 8.50 -8.86
C THR A 174 -15.02 8.64 -7.72
N ARG A 175 -16.00 7.74 -7.63
CA ARG A 175 -17.05 7.77 -6.61
C ARG A 175 -16.58 7.26 -5.27
N ASN A 176 -17.06 7.88 -4.18
CA ASN A 176 -16.83 7.44 -2.80
C ASN A 176 -18.13 6.99 -2.11
N ASP A 177 -19.26 7.06 -2.80
CA ASP A 177 -20.60 6.73 -2.32
C ASP A 177 -21.09 5.34 -2.77
N ALA A 178 -20.20 4.57 -3.42
CA ALA A 178 -20.48 3.20 -3.83
C ALA A 178 -19.18 2.36 -3.83
N LYS A 179 -19.31 1.05 -3.60
CA LYS A 179 -18.23 0.09 -3.76
C LYS A 179 -18.45 -0.75 -5.01
N GLN A 180 -17.39 -0.92 -5.80
CA GLN A 180 -17.33 -1.77 -6.99
C GLN A 180 -17.12 -3.22 -6.60
N PHE A 181 -17.85 -4.15 -7.20
CA PHE A 181 -17.60 -5.58 -7.01
C PHE A 181 -16.37 -6.03 -7.78
N ILE A 182 -15.49 -6.72 -7.08
CA ILE A 182 -14.27 -7.34 -7.61
C ILE A 182 -14.35 -8.84 -7.39
N THR A 183 -13.93 -9.64 -8.35
CA THR A 183 -13.59 -11.04 -8.10
C THR A 183 -12.10 -11.14 -7.76
N TYR A 184 -11.77 -11.88 -6.72
CA TYR A 184 -10.40 -12.10 -6.25
C TYR A 184 -10.15 -13.60 -6.13
N VAL A 185 -9.46 -14.18 -7.13
CA VAL A 185 -9.39 -15.63 -7.30
C VAL A 185 -8.02 -16.17 -6.93
N LEU A 186 -7.98 -17.05 -5.94
CA LEU A 186 -6.79 -17.82 -5.56
C LEU A 186 -6.66 -19.04 -6.47
N VAL A 187 -5.52 -19.22 -7.13
CA VAL A 187 -5.28 -20.34 -8.04
C VAL A 187 -4.42 -21.38 -7.35
N GLN A 188 -4.98 -22.56 -7.10
CA GLN A 188 -4.32 -23.63 -6.33
C GLN A 188 -4.27 -24.95 -7.11
N CYS A 189 -3.14 -25.65 -7.02
CA CYS A 189 -2.93 -27.00 -7.53
C CYS A 189 -2.31 -27.87 -6.44
N GLY A 190 -3.11 -28.72 -5.80
CA GLY A 190 -2.70 -29.46 -4.61
C GLY A 190 -2.17 -28.53 -3.52
N GLN A 191 -0.94 -28.74 -3.08
CA GLN A 191 -0.27 -27.87 -2.09
C GLN A 191 0.46 -26.68 -2.70
N ARG A 192 0.15 -26.27 -3.93
CA ARG A 192 0.80 -25.14 -4.60
C ARG A 192 -0.17 -24.02 -4.86
N LEU A 193 0.19 -22.83 -4.40
CA LEU A 193 -0.55 -21.59 -4.59
C LEU A 193 0.16 -20.70 -5.61
N LEU A 194 -0.55 -20.27 -6.65
CA LEU A 194 0.00 -19.38 -7.67
C LEU A 194 0.09 -17.94 -7.13
N PHE A 195 1.19 -17.27 -7.44
CA PHE A 195 1.34 -15.84 -7.21
C PHE A 195 1.90 -15.14 -8.44
N PHE A 196 1.72 -13.84 -8.51
CA PHE A 196 2.37 -13.01 -9.52
C PHE A 196 3.03 -11.78 -8.89
N LYS A 197 3.94 -11.16 -9.64
CA LYS A 197 4.51 -9.85 -9.31
C LYS A 197 3.89 -8.80 -10.21
N ARG A 198 3.39 -7.72 -9.61
CA ARG A 198 2.85 -6.59 -10.38
C ARG A 198 3.95 -5.89 -11.18
N SER A 199 3.62 -5.52 -12.41
CA SER A 199 4.52 -4.75 -13.26
C SER A 199 4.61 -3.30 -12.77
N TYR A 200 5.78 -2.67 -12.86
CA TYR A 200 5.94 -1.22 -12.67
C TYR A 200 5.18 -0.39 -13.72
N LEU A 201 4.77 -1.00 -14.83
CA LEU A 201 3.96 -0.39 -15.88
C LEU A 201 2.45 -0.50 -15.60
N SER A 202 2.05 -1.23 -14.57
CA SER A 202 0.66 -1.36 -14.16
C SER A 202 0.10 0.02 -13.79
N ARG A 203 -1.17 0.26 -14.16
CA ARG A 203 -1.94 1.44 -13.71
C ARG A 203 -2.35 1.37 -12.24
N ALA A 204 -2.05 0.27 -11.56
CA ALA A 204 -2.29 0.14 -10.13
C ALA A 204 -1.62 1.28 -9.35
N ALA A 205 -2.17 1.58 -8.18
CA ALA A 205 -1.62 2.56 -7.28
C ALA A 205 -0.11 2.33 -7.05
N GLU A 206 0.65 3.40 -6.94
CA GLU A 206 2.12 3.37 -6.93
C GLU A 206 2.71 2.43 -5.87
N PHE A 207 2.06 2.36 -4.70
CA PHE A 207 2.44 1.49 -3.58
C PHE A 207 2.25 -0.02 -3.85
N LEU A 208 1.48 -0.41 -4.88
CA LEU A 208 1.29 -1.82 -5.28
C LEU A 208 2.35 -2.32 -6.26
N ARG A 209 3.19 -1.42 -6.78
CA ARG A 209 4.19 -1.76 -7.80
C ARG A 209 5.29 -2.64 -7.23
N GLY A 210 5.52 -3.77 -7.87
CA GLY A 210 6.57 -4.72 -7.48
C GLY A 210 6.21 -5.67 -6.34
N SER A 211 5.05 -5.50 -5.67
CA SER A 211 4.57 -6.43 -4.66
C SER A 211 4.13 -7.77 -5.27
N LYS A 212 4.21 -8.84 -4.47
CA LYS A 212 3.60 -10.13 -4.80
C LYS A 212 2.09 -10.07 -4.57
N CYS A 213 1.32 -10.74 -5.42
CA CYS A 213 -0.12 -10.87 -5.33
C CYS A 213 -0.52 -12.33 -5.56
N ILE A 214 -1.46 -12.85 -4.77
CA ILE A 214 -2.01 -14.21 -4.94
C ILE A 214 -3.41 -14.22 -5.54
N GLY A 215 -4.04 -13.06 -5.68
CA GLY A 215 -5.38 -12.92 -6.23
C GLY A 215 -5.37 -12.44 -7.67
N PHE A 216 -5.96 -13.23 -8.53
CA PHE A 216 -6.25 -12.93 -9.92
C PHE A 216 -7.69 -12.44 -10.03
N GLY A 217 -7.99 -11.50 -10.90
CA GLY A 217 -9.36 -11.05 -11.07
C GLY A 217 -9.51 -9.55 -11.33
N GLY A 218 -10.77 -9.12 -11.43
CA GLY A 218 -11.10 -7.76 -11.81
C GLY A 218 -12.55 -7.40 -11.52
N HIS A 219 -13.01 -6.35 -12.15
CA HIS A 219 -14.34 -5.79 -11.96
C HIS A 219 -15.42 -6.69 -12.58
N VAL A 220 -16.50 -6.87 -11.83
CA VAL A 220 -17.69 -7.54 -12.35
C VAL A 220 -18.41 -6.56 -13.27
N SER A 221 -18.54 -6.91 -14.55
CA SER A 221 -19.15 -6.06 -15.55
C SER A 221 -20.54 -6.55 -15.97
N ALA A 222 -21.32 -5.68 -16.59
CA ALA A 222 -22.60 -6.07 -17.15
C ALA A 222 -22.48 -7.18 -18.23
N ALA A 223 -21.30 -7.30 -18.86
CA ALA A 223 -21.02 -8.35 -19.84
C ALA A 223 -20.82 -9.75 -19.20
N ASP A 224 -20.57 -9.81 -17.89
CA ASP A 224 -20.43 -11.08 -17.17
C ASP A 224 -21.79 -11.74 -16.84
N LEU A 225 -22.90 -11.00 -17.03
CA LEU A 225 -24.25 -11.54 -16.86
C LEU A 225 -24.62 -12.44 -18.04
N ASP A 226 -24.72 -13.73 -17.79
CA ASP A 226 -25.30 -14.68 -18.71
C ASP A 226 -26.56 -15.35 -18.11
N MET A 227 -27.25 -16.19 -18.91
CA MET A 227 -28.46 -16.86 -18.44
C MET A 227 -28.21 -17.84 -17.28
N LEU A 228 -26.99 -18.34 -17.12
CA LEU A 228 -26.61 -19.30 -16.09
C LEU A 228 -26.10 -18.61 -14.82
N SER A 229 -25.62 -17.38 -14.93
CA SER A 229 -25.04 -16.59 -13.82
C SER A 229 -26.00 -15.58 -13.20
N ARG A 230 -27.29 -15.61 -13.55
CA ARG A 230 -28.30 -14.68 -12.98
C ARG A 230 -28.41 -14.73 -11.47
N ASN A 231 -28.13 -15.89 -10.86
CA ASN A 231 -28.24 -16.10 -9.42
C ASN A 231 -27.06 -15.56 -8.62
N ASP A 232 -25.96 -15.20 -9.28
CA ASP A 232 -24.76 -14.66 -8.64
C ASP A 232 -24.24 -13.36 -9.27
N PHE A 233 -25.08 -12.67 -10.07
CA PHE A 233 -24.76 -11.39 -10.73
C PHE A 233 -23.52 -11.43 -11.63
N GLY A 234 -23.21 -12.57 -12.21
CA GLY A 234 -22.05 -12.73 -13.08
C GLY A 234 -20.72 -12.89 -12.33
N LEU A 235 -20.73 -13.01 -10.99
CA LEU A 235 -19.52 -13.15 -10.18
C LEU A 235 -18.67 -14.35 -10.62
N SER A 236 -19.26 -15.52 -10.79
CA SER A 236 -18.53 -16.72 -11.24
C SER A 236 -18.04 -16.60 -12.68
N SER A 237 -18.80 -15.96 -13.56
CA SER A 237 -18.43 -15.71 -14.96
C SER A 237 -17.27 -14.73 -15.04
N CYS A 238 -17.31 -13.63 -14.29
CA CYS A 238 -16.22 -12.68 -14.14
C CYS A 238 -14.94 -13.38 -13.64
N ALA A 239 -15.02 -14.15 -12.56
CA ALA A 239 -13.87 -14.87 -12.01
C ALA A 239 -13.18 -15.76 -13.06
N ARG A 240 -13.94 -16.47 -13.88
CA ARG A 240 -13.41 -17.31 -14.94
C ARG A 240 -12.85 -16.50 -16.11
N ARG A 241 -13.52 -15.41 -16.53
CA ARG A 241 -13.07 -14.52 -17.60
C ARG A 241 -11.72 -13.91 -17.25
N GLU A 242 -11.58 -13.34 -16.06
CA GLU A 242 -10.33 -12.72 -15.59
C GLU A 242 -9.18 -13.74 -15.55
N LEU A 243 -9.42 -14.96 -15.06
CA LEU A 243 -8.39 -16.02 -15.09
C LEU A 243 -7.92 -16.34 -16.51
N MET A 244 -8.85 -16.33 -17.50
CA MET A 244 -8.52 -16.60 -18.90
C MET A 244 -7.82 -15.43 -19.59
N GLU A 245 -8.00 -14.21 -19.11
CA GLU A 245 -7.32 -12.99 -19.59
C GLU A 245 -5.92 -12.86 -18.96
N GLU A 246 -5.81 -13.09 -17.66
CA GLU A 246 -4.56 -12.89 -16.92
C GLU A 246 -3.57 -14.06 -17.01
N LEU A 247 -4.05 -15.26 -17.34
CA LEU A 247 -3.25 -16.49 -17.39
C LEU A 247 -3.32 -17.17 -18.76
N TYR A 248 -2.19 -17.75 -19.16
CA TYR A 248 -2.04 -18.44 -20.43
C TYR A 248 -1.42 -19.82 -20.26
N LEU A 249 -2.05 -20.87 -20.83
CA LEU A 249 -1.49 -22.22 -20.89
C LEU A 249 -1.03 -22.52 -22.30
N PRO A 250 0.30 -22.70 -22.56
CA PRO A 250 0.80 -23.01 -23.90
C PRO A 250 0.31 -24.36 -24.41
N ASP A 251 -0.18 -24.42 -25.66
CA ASP A 251 -0.56 -25.64 -26.34
C ASP A 251 0.63 -26.55 -26.67
N HIS A 252 0.45 -27.86 -26.56
CA HIS A 252 1.50 -28.87 -26.77
C HIS A 252 2.04 -28.96 -28.20
N GLY A 253 1.46 -28.29 -29.19
CA GLY A 253 1.73 -28.48 -30.62
C GLY A 253 2.31 -27.31 -31.41
N LEU A 254 2.38 -26.08 -30.89
CA LEU A 254 2.61 -24.89 -31.71
C LEU A 254 3.92 -24.13 -31.48
N ARG A 255 5.01 -24.83 -31.07
CA ARG A 255 6.32 -24.17 -30.88
C ARG A 255 6.98 -23.61 -32.16
N ARG A 256 6.41 -23.76 -33.36
CA ARG A 256 7.08 -23.39 -34.63
C ARG A 256 6.44 -22.29 -35.47
N ARG A 257 5.27 -21.74 -35.15
CA ARG A 257 4.61 -20.72 -36.00
C ARG A 257 4.34 -19.35 -35.38
N ALA A 258 4.42 -19.18 -34.07
CA ALA A 258 4.07 -17.91 -33.40
C ALA A 258 5.17 -16.83 -33.39
N GLN A 259 6.37 -17.11 -33.91
CA GLN A 259 7.44 -16.10 -33.97
C GLN A 259 7.42 -15.24 -35.27
N GLN A 260 6.49 -15.45 -36.18
CA GLN A 260 6.48 -14.74 -37.48
C GLN A 260 5.27 -13.84 -37.73
N SER A 261 4.23 -13.87 -36.88
CA SER A 261 3.11 -12.92 -36.99
C SER A 261 3.03 -12.07 -35.71
N GLY A 262 3.41 -10.81 -35.82
CA GLY A 262 3.37 -9.81 -34.75
C GLY A 262 1.97 -9.37 -34.31
N THR A 263 1.02 -10.28 -34.29
CA THR A 263 -0.33 -10.13 -33.74
C THR A 263 -0.53 -11.25 -32.72
N GLU A 264 0.05 -11.09 -31.52
CA GLU A 264 -0.45 -11.78 -30.33
C GLU A 264 -1.83 -11.19 -30.06
N GLY A 265 -2.87 -11.95 -30.43
CA GLY A 265 -4.25 -11.57 -30.25
C GLY A 265 -4.64 -11.65 -28.76
N ASP A 266 -5.41 -10.69 -28.31
CA ASP A 266 -6.00 -10.52 -26.96
C ASP A 266 -6.99 -11.66 -26.54
N HIS A 267 -6.95 -12.83 -27.17
CA HIS A 267 -7.91 -13.91 -26.89
C HIS A 267 -7.23 -15.14 -26.28
N PRO A 268 -7.80 -15.70 -25.20
CA PRO A 268 -7.30 -16.93 -24.57
C PRO A 268 -7.36 -18.09 -25.57
N ASN A 269 -6.33 -18.96 -25.58
CA ASN A 269 -6.32 -20.14 -26.43
C ASN A 269 -7.26 -21.24 -25.90
N LYS A 270 -7.56 -22.23 -26.72
CA LYS A 270 -8.47 -23.34 -26.40
C LYS A 270 -8.06 -24.13 -25.13
N ALA A 271 -6.76 -24.27 -24.88
CA ALA A 271 -6.25 -24.99 -23.70
C ALA A 271 -6.54 -24.19 -22.41
N THR A 272 -6.30 -22.89 -22.42
CA THR A 272 -6.59 -21.97 -21.30
C THR A 272 -8.09 -21.93 -21.01
N ILE A 273 -8.91 -21.79 -22.06
CA ILE A 273 -10.38 -21.79 -21.94
C ILE A 273 -10.85 -23.08 -21.28
N ARG A 274 -10.44 -24.25 -21.83
CA ARG A 274 -10.84 -25.56 -21.30
C ARG A 274 -10.42 -25.76 -19.84
N LEU A 275 -9.21 -25.29 -19.49
CA LEU A 275 -8.69 -25.40 -18.12
C LEU A 275 -9.60 -24.67 -17.13
N PHE A 276 -9.84 -23.37 -17.35
CA PHE A 276 -10.54 -22.55 -16.37
C PHE A 276 -12.07 -22.66 -16.42
N GLN A 277 -12.65 -23.07 -17.55
CA GLN A 277 -14.09 -23.34 -17.61
C GLN A 277 -14.48 -24.58 -16.79
N ASN A 278 -13.64 -25.63 -16.80
CA ASN A 278 -13.97 -26.90 -16.14
C ASN A 278 -13.40 -27.03 -14.72
N ALA A 279 -12.47 -26.15 -14.32
CA ALA A 279 -11.90 -26.20 -12.98
C ALA A 279 -12.94 -25.88 -11.90
N PRO A 280 -12.98 -26.65 -10.79
CA PRO A 280 -13.84 -26.34 -9.66
C PRO A 280 -13.53 -24.95 -9.11
N LEU A 281 -14.58 -24.13 -8.95
CA LEU A 281 -14.51 -22.77 -8.40
C LEU A 281 -15.29 -22.74 -7.08
N GLU A 282 -14.58 -22.50 -6.00
CA GLU A 282 -15.11 -22.46 -4.63
C GLU A 282 -15.15 -21.02 -4.14
N ARG A 283 -16.27 -20.57 -3.58
CA ARG A 283 -16.37 -19.27 -2.91
C ARG A 283 -15.85 -19.41 -1.47
N LEU A 284 -14.82 -18.68 -1.12
CA LEU A 284 -14.17 -18.73 0.19
C LEU A 284 -14.70 -17.70 1.18
N GLY A 285 -15.16 -16.56 0.68
CA GLY A 285 -15.57 -15.45 1.52
C GLY A 285 -15.77 -14.17 0.73
N VAL A 286 -15.95 -13.09 1.46
CA VAL A 286 -15.97 -11.71 0.95
C VAL A 286 -14.91 -10.90 1.67
N LEU A 287 -14.35 -9.90 0.98
CA LEU A 287 -13.29 -9.05 1.50
C LEU A 287 -13.74 -7.58 1.45
N ASN A 288 -13.72 -6.92 2.61
CA ASN A 288 -13.90 -5.50 2.76
C ASN A 288 -12.62 -4.86 3.28
N ASP A 289 -12.19 -3.79 2.62
CA ASP A 289 -11.00 -3.02 3.00
C ASP A 289 -11.32 -1.52 2.97
N ASP A 290 -11.40 -0.90 4.14
CA ASP A 290 -11.60 0.53 4.28
C ASP A 290 -10.31 1.27 4.70
N SER A 291 -9.16 0.57 4.74
CA SER A 291 -7.87 1.13 5.16
C SER A 291 -7.20 2.00 4.09
N SER A 292 -7.55 1.81 2.83
CA SER A 292 -6.98 2.54 1.70
C SER A 292 -8.06 3.21 0.85
N GLU A 293 -7.69 4.23 0.07
CA GLU A 293 -8.61 4.90 -0.85
C GLU A 293 -9.14 3.93 -1.91
N VAL A 294 -8.28 3.05 -2.42
CA VAL A 294 -8.67 2.01 -3.38
C VAL A 294 -9.60 1.00 -2.71
N GLY A 295 -9.27 0.53 -1.51
CA GLY A 295 -10.09 -0.43 -0.76
C GLY A 295 -11.48 0.13 -0.44
N ARG A 296 -11.59 1.41 -0.08
CA ARG A 296 -12.89 2.05 0.18
C ARG A 296 -13.84 2.06 -1.02
N ARG A 297 -13.32 1.97 -2.23
CA ARG A 297 -14.10 1.94 -3.47
C ARG A 297 -14.38 0.54 -3.99
N HIS A 298 -13.83 -0.50 -3.35
CA HIS A 298 -13.94 -1.88 -3.82
C HIS A 298 -14.43 -2.81 -2.72
N PHE A 299 -15.14 -3.85 -3.16
CA PHE A 299 -15.61 -4.95 -2.34
C PHE A 299 -15.36 -6.25 -3.11
N ALA A 300 -14.58 -7.17 -2.53
CA ALA A 300 -14.21 -8.37 -3.27
C ALA A 300 -14.96 -9.61 -2.82
N VAL A 301 -15.31 -10.46 -3.78
CA VAL A 301 -15.72 -11.84 -3.55
C VAL A 301 -14.51 -12.73 -3.80
N VAL A 302 -14.08 -13.43 -2.75
CA VAL A 302 -12.89 -14.26 -2.77
C VAL A 302 -13.26 -15.68 -3.21
N TYR A 303 -12.63 -16.11 -4.28
CA TYR A 303 -12.76 -17.47 -4.81
C TYR A 303 -11.45 -18.23 -4.73
N ARG A 304 -11.55 -19.57 -4.78
CA ARG A 304 -10.44 -20.46 -5.06
C ARG A 304 -10.77 -21.34 -6.24
N VAL A 305 -9.87 -21.39 -7.23
CA VAL A 305 -9.96 -22.34 -8.34
C VAL A 305 -8.98 -23.48 -8.10
N TRP A 306 -9.47 -24.71 -8.20
CA TRP A 306 -8.68 -25.92 -8.06
C TRP A 306 -8.22 -26.43 -9.42
N LEU A 307 -6.92 -26.40 -9.68
CA LEU A 307 -6.34 -26.93 -10.90
C LEU A 307 -6.03 -28.42 -10.75
N PRO A 308 -6.33 -29.26 -11.76
CA PRO A 308 -6.40 -30.71 -11.58
C PRO A 308 -5.04 -31.38 -11.46
N ASP A 309 -4.07 -31.01 -12.29
CA ASP A 309 -2.79 -31.70 -12.39
C ASP A 309 -1.61 -30.75 -12.53
N TRP A 310 -0.62 -30.95 -11.67
CA TRP A 310 0.60 -30.19 -11.68
C TRP A 310 1.37 -30.29 -13.00
N SER A 311 1.44 -31.47 -13.62
CA SER A 311 2.17 -31.67 -14.86
C SER A 311 1.62 -30.81 -16.00
N ALA A 312 0.32 -30.59 -16.02
CA ALA A 312 -0.36 -29.76 -17.00
C ALA A 312 -0.18 -28.27 -16.70
N VAL A 313 -0.32 -27.86 -15.43
CA VAL A 313 -0.40 -26.43 -15.06
C VAL A 313 0.93 -25.78 -14.68
N ARG A 314 2.00 -26.55 -14.43
CA ARG A 314 3.34 -26.00 -14.12
C ARG A 314 3.91 -25.10 -15.22
N ARG A 315 3.32 -25.11 -16.41
CA ARG A 315 3.70 -24.30 -17.58
C ARG A 315 2.82 -23.07 -17.77
N LEU A 316 1.88 -22.83 -16.86
CA LEU A 316 1.12 -21.58 -16.88
C LEU A 316 2.06 -20.38 -17.00
N GLN A 317 1.67 -19.44 -17.82
CA GLN A 317 2.38 -18.19 -18.08
C GLN A 317 1.42 -17.03 -17.85
N LYS A 318 1.97 -15.83 -17.75
CA LYS A 318 1.17 -14.61 -17.71
C LYS A 318 0.49 -14.36 -19.06
N GLY A 319 -0.78 -14.00 -19.04
CA GLY A 319 -1.54 -13.57 -20.22
C GLY A 319 -1.53 -12.05 -20.40
N ASP A 320 -1.41 -11.28 -19.31
CA ASP A 320 -1.49 -9.82 -19.32
C ASP A 320 -0.14 -9.13 -19.07
N SER A 321 0.03 -7.95 -19.65
CA SER A 321 1.20 -7.09 -19.51
C SER A 321 1.30 -6.40 -18.13
N SER A 322 0.21 -6.30 -17.38
CA SER A 322 0.17 -5.79 -16.01
C SER A 322 0.93 -6.72 -15.03
N ILE A 323 1.10 -7.99 -15.42
CA ILE A 323 1.82 -9.01 -14.68
C ILE A 323 3.29 -9.04 -15.15
N LYS A 324 4.24 -8.83 -14.24
CA LYS A 324 5.68 -8.95 -14.53
C LYS A 324 6.11 -10.40 -14.68
N GLY A 325 5.59 -11.29 -13.85
CA GLY A 325 5.87 -12.72 -13.85
C GLY A 325 5.04 -13.45 -12.82
N ILE A 326 4.89 -14.76 -13.01
CA ILE A 326 4.17 -15.65 -12.09
C ILE A 326 5.12 -16.66 -11.45
N GLY A 327 4.73 -17.20 -10.31
CA GLY A 327 5.46 -18.25 -9.60
C GLY A 327 4.52 -19.05 -8.70
N TRP A 328 5.04 -20.15 -8.16
CA TRP A 328 4.28 -21.04 -7.28
C TRP A 328 4.91 -21.07 -5.89
N ILE A 329 4.09 -21.02 -4.87
CA ILE A 329 4.44 -21.23 -3.46
C ILE A 329 4.05 -22.68 -3.14
N ASP A 330 4.98 -23.46 -2.60
CA ASP A 330 4.69 -24.79 -2.05
C ASP A 330 4.26 -24.62 -0.58
N LEU A 331 2.95 -24.72 -0.34
CA LEU A 331 2.35 -24.53 0.99
C LEU A 331 2.81 -25.54 2.03
N SER A 332 3.43 -26.65 1.61
CA SER A 332 3.96 -27.69 2.51
C SER A 332 5.42 -27.47 2.92
N ARG A 333 6.15 -26.61 2.18
CA ARG A 333 7.60 -26.45 2.34
C ARG A 333 8.03 -25.00 2.52
N ASP A 334 7.35 -24.08 1.81
CA ASP A 334 7.78 -22.69 1.78
C ASP A 334 7.25 -21.95 3.01
N ALA A 335 8.13 -21.22 3.66
CA ALA A 335 7.75 -20.28 4.70
C ALA A 335 7.51 -18.90 4.08
N ILE A 336 6.28 -18.42 4.13
CA ILE A 336 5.87 -17.17 3.49
C ILE A 336 6.17 -15.97 4.38
N ASP A 337 6.98 -15.03 3.89
CA ASP A 337 7.03 -13.70 4.46
C ASP A 337 5.89 -12.85 3.92
N ILE A 338 4.90 -12.61 4.77
CA ILE A 338 3.68 -11.90 4.41
C ILE A 338 3.96 -10.45 3.97
N ALA A 339 5.04 -9.84 4.43
CA ALA A 339 5.40 -8.46 4.08
C ALA A 339 5.77 -8.27 2.59
N GLU A 340 6.08 -9.35 1.87
CA GLU A 340 6.35 -9.29 0.43
C GLU A 340 5.09 -9.16 -0.43
N PHE A 341 3.90 -9.31 0.18
CA PHE A 341 2.62 -9.36 -0.51
C PHE A 341 1.83 -8.06 -0.34
N GLU A 342 1.04 -7.72 -1.35
CA GLU A 342 0.08 -6.63 -1.24
C GLU A 342 -1.00 -6.94 -0.19
N TYR A 343 -1.71 -5.91 0.29
CA TYR A 343 -2.52 -6.02 1.51
C TYR A 343 -3.68 -7.04 1.41
N TRP A 344 -4.40 -7.11 0.29
CA TRP A 344 -5.47 -8.10 0.13
C TRP A 344 -4.96 -9.53 0.10
N SER A 345 -3.78 -9.75 -0.51
CA SER A 345 -3.08 -11.02 -0.44
C SER A 345 -2.68 -11.36 1.00
N GLN A 346 -2.23 -10.37 1.78
CA GLN A 346 -1.92 -10.57 3.20
C GLN A 346 -3.15 -11.01 3.99
N LEU A 347 -4.32 -10.39 3.76
CA LEU A 347 -5.59 -10.78 4.37
C LEU A 347 -5.95 -12.24 4.03
N CYS A 348 -5.85 -12.62 2.76
CA CYS A 348 -6.12 -13.99 2.30
C CYS A 348 -5.12 -15.00 2.87
N LEU A 349 -3.82 -14.68 2.89
CA LEU A 349 -2.79 -15.55 3.46
C LEU A 349 -3.02 -15.78 4.94
N ARG A 350 -3.31 -14.73 5.72
CA ARG A 350 -3.64 -14.86 7.15
C ARG A 350 -4.88 -15.70 7.40
N ARG A 351 -5.90 -15.55 6.56
CA ARG A 351 -7.19 -16.22 6.78
C ARG A 351 -7.19 -17.68 6.34
N PHE A 352 -6.60 -17.99 5.17
CA PHE A 352 -6.72 -19.30 4.53
C PHE A 352 -5.47 -20.17 4.63
N TYR A 353 -4.29 -19.57 4.86
CA TYR A 353 -3.00 -20.26 4.89
C TYR A 353 -2.13 -19.90 6.11
N PRO A 354 -2.68 -19.78 7.33
CA PRO A 354 -1.94 -19.30 8.49
C PRO A 354 -0.74 -20.17 8.87
N SER A 355 -0.81 -21.49 8.62
CA SER A 355 0.27 -22.43 8.95
C SER A 355 1.54 -22.25 8.09
N THR A 356 1.42 -21.63 6.93
CA THR A 356 2.55 -21.40 6.02
C THR A 356 3.29 -20.10 6.30
N LEU A 357 2.72 -19.22 7.12
CA LEU A 357 3.31 -17.94 7.42
C LEU A 357 4.50 -18.08 8.37
N ILE A 358 5.52 -17.25 8.15
CA ILE A 358 6.63 -17.12 9.10
C ILE A 358 6.09 -16.52 10.39
N THR A 359 5.88 -17.37 11.39
CA THR A 359 5.41 -16.98 12.73
C THR A 359 6.58 -16.83 13.71
N LYS A 360 7.81 -16.69 13.22
CA LYS A 360 8.97 -16.40 14.08
C LYS A 360 8.71 -15.12 14.86
N ALA A 361 9.24 -15.10 16.10
CA ALA A 361 9.26 -13.89 16.89
C ALA A 361 9.75 -12.70 16.06
N ARG A 362 8.92 -11.68 15.93
CA ARG A 362 9.20 -10.53 15.08
C ARG A 362 9.47 -9.29 15.94
N TYR A 363 10.73 -9.08 16.19
CA TYR A 363 11.24 -7.82 16.72
C TYR A 363 12.53 -7.45 16.01
N GLU A 364 12.85 -6.18 15.98
CA GLU A 364 14.08 -5.63 15.45
C GLU A 364 14.68 -4.71 16.50
N ILE A 365 15.89 -5.02 16.96
CA ILE A 365 16.62 -4.20 17.93
C ILE A 365 17.63 -3.35 17.16
N LEU A 366 17.42 -2.05 17.16
CA LEU A 366 18.29 -1.07 16.49
C LEU A 366 19.49 -0.68 17.38
N ASN A 367 19.29 -0.67 18.71
CA ASN A 367 20.33 -0.33 19.68
C ASN A 367 20.20 -1.21 20.92
N ASN A 368 20.95 -2.31 20.95
CA ASN A 368 20.87 -3.30 22.03
C ASN A 368 21.48 -2.81 23.34
N SER A 369 22.55 -2.01 23.29
CA SER A 369 23.24 -1.54 24.50
C SER A 369 22.39 -0.58 25.32
N ARG A 370 21.53 0.21 24.69
CA ARG A 370 20.59 1.08 25.39
C ARG A 370 19.43 0.31 26.03
N LEU A 371 18.82 -0.62 25.33
CA LEU A 371 17.65 -1.34 25.84
C LEU A 371 17.93 -2.21 27.07
N ALA A 372 19.09 -2.81 27.13
CA ALA A 372 19.48 -3.66 28.25
C ALA A 372 19.86 -2.87 29.51
N SER A 373 20.46 -1.67 29.34
CA SER A 373 20.95 -0.82 30.42
C SER A 373 19.97 0.26 30.89
N ASP A 374 18.93 0.55 30.08
CA ASP A 374 18.00 1.64 30.38
C ASP A 374 17.14 1.35 31.61
N ARG A 375 17.13 2.31 32.52
CA ARG A 375 16.28 2.26 33.71
C ARG A 375 14.81 2.43 33.39
N VAL A 376 14.49 3.22 32.37
CA VAL A 376 13.13 3.53 31.93
C VAL A 376 12.91 2.97 30.55
N VAL A 377 11.90 2.10 30.40
CA VAL A 377 11.51 1.54 29.10
C VAL A 377 10.12 2.06 28.74
N VAL A 378 10.08 2.92 27.75
CA VAL A 378 8.82 3.46 27.19
C VAL A 378 8.30 2.50 26.13
N VAL A 379 7.01 2.17 26.21
CA VAL A 379 6.31 1.39 25.18
C VAL A 379 5.32 2.29 24.46
N ALA A 380 5.56 2.53 23.17
CA ALA A 380 4.73 3.36 22.31
C ALA A 380 4.15 2.56 21.14
N GLY A 381 3.13 3.11 20.50
CA GLY A 381 2.43 2.52 19.36
C GLY A 381 1.02 3.07 19.24
N ARG A 382 0.41 2.95 18.07
CA ARG A 382 -0.96 3.42 17.82
C ARG A 382 -2.00 2.71 18.68
N ILE A 383 -3.19 3.25 18.75
CA ILE A 383 -4.33 2.59 19.42
C ILE A 383 -4.59 1.20 18.79
N GLY A 384 -4.90 0.20 19.61
CA GLY A 384 -5.08 -1.18 19.14
C GLY A 384 -3.79 -1.93 18.80
N SER A 385 -2.59 -1.31 18.92
CA SER A 385 -1.33 -1.97 18.54
C SER A 385 -0.91 -3.13 19.45
N GLY A 386 -1.41 -3.19 20.68
CA GLY A 386 -0.92 -4.11 21.70
C GLY A 386 0.16 -3.52 22.63
N LYS A 387 0.38 -2.19 22.58
CA LYS A 387 1.38 -1.53 23.45
C LYS A 387 1.13 -1.76 24.94
N SER A 388 -0.12 -1.67 25.39
CA SER A 388 -0.46 -1.87 26.81
C SER A 388 -0.32 -3.34 27.24
N GLU A 389 -0.60 -4.28 26.33
CA GLU A 389 -0.29 -5.71 26.53
C GLU A 389 1.21 -5.93 26.65
N THR A 390 1.99 -5.31 25.76
CA THR A 390 3.47 -5.34 25.82
C THR A 390 3.96 -4.78 27.15
N ALA A 391 3.51 -3.60 27.54
CA ALA A 391 3.95 -2.94 28.77
C ALA A 391 3.60 -3.75 30.02
N GLY A 392 2.38 -4.27 30.08
CA GLY A 392 1.94 -5.15 31.19
C GLY A 392 2.73 -6.46 31.25
N TYR A 393 2.95 -7.09 30.08
CA TYR A 393 3.70 -8.32 29.98
C TYR A 393 5.17 -8.13 30.42
N LEU A 394 5.84 -7.08 29.92
CA LEU A 394 7.21 -6.77 30.31
C LEU A 394 7.32 -6.41 31.80
N SER A 395 6.41 -5.62 32.35
CA SER A 395 6.35 -5.31 33.77
C SER A 395 6.27 -6.57 34.62
N GLN A 396 5.43 -7.53 34.24
CA GLN A 396 5.29 -8.80 34.95
C GLN A 396 6.53 -9.68 34.84
N GLN A 397 7.07 -9.86 33.62
CA GLN A 397 8.21 -10.74 33.37
C GLN A 397 9.53 -10.20 33.97
N LEU A 398 9.69 -8.88 33.97
CA LEU A 398 10.86 -8.21 34.53
C LEU A 398 10.69 -7.83 36.01
N ASN A 399 9.54 -8.11 36.59
CA ASN A 399 9.16 -7.76 37.97
C ASN A 399 9.46 -6.27 38.27
N CYS A 400 8.96 -5.39 37.43
CA CYS A 400 9.20 -3.94 37.55
C CYS A 400 7.90 -3.13 37.46
N PRO A 401 7.85 -1.92 38.10
CA PRO A 401 6.69 -1.06 38.10
C PRO A 401 6.23 -0.66 36.69
N LEU A 402 4.90 -0.52 36.51
CA LEU A 402 4.24 -0.04 35.30
C LEU A 402 3.57 1.32 35.56
N ILE A 403 3.97 2.31 34.80
CA ILE A 403 3.37 3.64 34.79
C ILE A 403 2.48 3.76 33.54
N LYS A 404 1.20 4.02 33.72
CA LYS A 404 0.23 4.21 32.64
C LYS A 404 -0.04 5.70 32.43
N THR A 405 0.49 6.27 31.34
CA THR A 405 0.33 7.70 31.05
C THR A 405 -1.11 8.14 30.89
N GLY A 406 -1.98 7.25 30.40
CA GLY A 406 -3.41 7.54 30.30
C GLY A 406 -4.09 7.78 31.65
N GLU A 407 -3.62 7.15 32.73
CA GLU A 407 -4.12 7.38 34.09
C GLU A 407 -3.61 8.73 34.62
N LEU A 408 -2.33 9.02 34.42
CA LEU A 408 -1.76 10.31 34.80
C LEU A 408 -2.45 11.49 34.08
N VAL A 409 -2.69 11.38 32.79
CA VAL A 409 -3.41 12.41 32.04
C VAL A 409 -4.83 12.61 32.57
N LYS A 410 -5.52 11.54 32.95
CA LYS A 410 -6.84 11.65 33.60
C LYS A 410 -6.77 12.44 34.92
N GLU A 411 -5.81 12.12 35.75
CA GLU A 411 -5.60 12.79 37.03
C GLU A 411 -5.28 14.28 36.83
N LEU A 412 -4.32 14.60 35.93
CA LEU A 412 -3.91 15.97 35.61
C LEU A 412 -5.05 16.83 35.05
N MET A 413 -5.97 16.21 34.30
CA MET A 413 -7.15 16.91 33.76
C MET A 413 -8.34 16.91 34.70
N SER A 414 -8.28 16.22 35.84
CA SER A 414 -9.45 15.93 36.68
C SER A 414 -10.63 15.38 35.86
N SER A 415 -10.35 14.45 34.95
CA SER A 415 -11.32 13.94 33.96
C SER A 415 -12.30 12.96 34.60
N PRO A 416 -13.58 12.99 34.18
CA PRO A 416 -14.52 11.92 34.51
C PRO A 416 -14.04 10.54 34.05
N PRO A 417 -14.58 9.44 34.64
CA PRO A 417 -14.29 8.09 34.16
C PRO A 417 -14.62 7.89 32.68
N LEU A 418 -13.84 7.06 31.98
CA LEU A 418 -14.06 6.75 30.56
C LEU A 418 -15.46 6.18 30.27
N ALA A 419 -16.05 5.46 31.24
CA ALA A 419 -17.41 4.94 31.13
C ALA A 419 -18.47 6.05 30.98
N GLU A 420 -18.19 7.25 31.49
CA GLU A 420 -19.11 8.38 31.43
C GLU A 420 -18.95 9.24 30.18
N ILE A 421 -17.71 9.43 29.69
CA ILE A 421 -17.44 10.35 28.58
C ILE A 421 -17.10 9.65 27.27
N GLY A 422 -16.82 8.35 27.29
CA GLY A 422 -16.37 7.60 26.14
C GLY A 422 -14.93 7.90 25.72
N ARG A 423 -14.42 7.10 24.80
CA ARG A 423 -12.99 7.16 24.41
C ARG A 423 -12.68 8.33 23.48
N GLU A 424 -13.54 8.62 22.53
CA GLU A 424 -13.36 9.70 21.57
C GLU A 424 -13.28 11.06 22.29
N GLU A 425 -14.19 11.30 23.22
CA GLU A 425 -14.17 12.53 24.00
C GLU A 425 -12.93 12.60 24.93
N PHE A 426 -12.56 11.49 25.55
CA PHE A 426 -11.33 11.44 26.35
C PHE A 426 -10.10 11.78 25.51
N GLN A 427 -9.96 11.21 24.29
CA GLN A 427 -8.85 11.53 23.40
C GLN A 427 -8.84 13.01 23.01
N SER A 428 -10.01 13.59 22.72
CA SER A 428 -10.13 15.02 22.38
C SER A 428 -9.71 15.90 23.56
N ARG A 429 -10.11 15.56 24.79
CA ARG A 429 -9.72 16.29 26.01
C ARG A 429 -8.21 16.14 26.27
N ALA A 430 -7.68 14.93 26.19
CA ALA A 430 -6.26 14.64 26.38
C ALA A 430 -5.40 15.38 25.35
N HIS A 431 -5.82 15.42 24.09
CA HIS A 431 -5.14 16.18 23.04
C HIS A 431 -5.10 17.67 23.38
N ARG A 432 -6.23 18.28 23.73
CA ARG A 432 -6.30 19.69 24.15
C ARG A 432 -5.43 20.00 25.36
N PHE A 433 -5.37 19.10 26.34
CA PHE A 433 -4.48 19.24 27.49
C PHE A 433 -3.01 19.23 27.08
N ILE A 434 -2.62 18.29 26.22
CA ILE A 434 -1.21 18.12 25.77
C ILE A 434 -0.74 19.32 24.94
N ILE A 435 -1.57 19.84 24.02
CA ILE A 435 -1.20 20.99 23.19
C ILE A 435 -1.28 22.34 23.90
N ALA A 436 -1.91 22.39 25.08
CA ALA A 436 -1.94 23.59 25.89
C ALA A 436 -0.53 23.94 26.41
N PRO A 437 -0.21 25.24 26.63
CA PRO A 437 1.08 25.65 27.16
C PRO A 437 1.45 24.91 28.45
N GLY A 438 2.60 24.21 28.44
CA GLY A 438 3.07 23.40 29.58
C GLY A 438 2.40 22.04 29.75
N GLY A 439 1.50 21.61 28.84
CA GLY A 439 0.80 20.33 28.96
C GLY A 439 1.75 19.12 28.89
N THR A 440 2.65 19.12 27.91
CA THR A 440 3.69 18.07 27.75
C THR A 440 4.67 18.06 28.92
N GLU A 441 5.02 19.24 29.46
CA GLU A 441 5.91 19.38 30.61
C GLU A 441 5.29 18.81 31.89
N LYS A 442 4.03 19.14 32.17
CA LYS A 442 3.29 18.61 33.31
C LYS A 442 3.18 17.07 33.26
N LEU A 443 2.92 16.53 32.08
CA LEU A 443 2.89 15.07 31.91
C LEU A 443 4.27 14.44 32.13
N ALA A 444 5.34 15.04 31.57
CA ALA A 444 6.69 14.54 31.77
C ALA A 444 7.10 14.60 33.27
N GLU A 445 6.73 15.67 33.99
CA GLU A 445 6.98 15.81 35.42
C GLU A 445 6.24 14.76 36.24
N ALA A 446 4.96 14.52 35.96
CA ALA A 446 4.18 13.47 36.62
C ALA A 446 4.77 12.07 36.38
N ILE A 447 5.27 11.80 35.17
CA ILE A 447 5.95 10.53 34.87
C ILE A 447 7.26 10.42 35.68
N VAL A 448 8.08 11.47 35.73
CA VAL A 448 9.35 11.50 36.50
C VAL A 448 9.10 11.29 37.99
N GLU A 449 8.09 11.95 38.57
CA GLU A 449 7.70 11.76 39.97
C GLU A 449 7.36 10.28 40.29
N GLN A 450 6.65 9.61 39.38
CA GLN A 450 6.36 8.19 39.53
C GLN A 450 7.63 7.30 39.39
N ILE A 451 8.58 7.68 38.53
CA ILE A 451 9.86 6.99 38.37
C ILE A 451 10.69 7.15 39.64
N GLU A 452 10.71 8.34 40.25
CA GLU A 452 11.45 8.62 41.49
C GLU A 452 10.89 7.86 42.69
N LYS A 453 9.55 7.71 42.78
CA LYS A 453 8.92 6.85 43.81
C LYS A 453 9.37 5.40 43.72
N ASN A 454 9.86 4.96 42.56
CA ASN A 454 10.37 3.62 42.31
C ASN A 454 11.90 3.62 42.14
N ALA A 455 12.61 4.45 42.91
CA ALA A 455 14.07 4.59 42.84
C ALA A 455 14.76 3.24 43.04
N GLY A 456 15.71 2.91 42.16
CA GLY A 456 16.47 1.66 42.19
C GLY A 456 15.90 0.50 41.37
N SER A 457 14.66 0.61 40.86
CA SER A 457 14.04 -0.38 39.97
C SER A 457 13.99 0.12 38.52
N ARG A 458 14.03 -0.81 37.56
CA ARG A 458 13.62 -0.53 36.18
C ARG A 458 12.11 -0.21 36.18
N VAL A 459 11.68 0.68 35.32
CA VAL A 459 10.27 1.11 35.21
C VAL A 459 9.80 1.00 33.76
N ILE A 460 8.61 0.46 33.55
CA ILE A 460 7.94 0.45 32.24
C ILE A 460 6.95 1.61 32.19
N VAL A 461 6.98 2.39 31.10
CA VAL A 461 6.02 3.50 30.87
C VAL A 461 5.17 3.17 29.64
N ASP A 462 3.86 3.02 29.85
CA ASP A 462 2.89 2.73 28.78
C ASP A 462 2.26 4.00 28.23
N GLY A 463 2.35 4.20 26.93
CA GLY A 463 1.41 5.02 26.19
C GLY A 463 1.78 6.49 26.00
N ILE A 464 3.07 6.87 26.02
CA ILE A 464 3.50 8.20 25.55
C ILE A 464 3.11 8.32 24.07
N ARG A 465 2.46 9.44 23.70
CA ARG A 465 1.95 9.70 22.35
C ARG A 465 2.51 10.95 21.70
N ASN A 466 3.18 11.79 22.47
CA ASN A 466 3.73 13.07 22.05
C ASN A 466 5.25 13.06 22.12
N LEU A 467 5.90 13.58 21.07
CA LEU A 467 7.35 13.58 20.96
C LEU A 467 8.01 14.49 22.00
N ASP A 468 7.45 15.68 22.25
CA ASP A 468 8.00 16.62 23.23
C ASP A 468 7.95 16.05 24.65
N THR A 469 6.88 15.33 25.02
CA THR A 469 6.82 14.60 26.32
C THR A 469 7.95 13.58 26.43
N TYR A 470 8.21 12.81 25.35
CA TYR A 470 9.28 11.81 25.33
C TYR A 470 10.67 12.47 25.45
N GLU A 471 10.93 13.54 24.70
CA GLU A 471 12.21 14.26 24.74
C GLU A 471 12.47 14.92 26.10
N ARG A 472 11.43 15.44 26.75
CA ARG A 472 11.53 15.97 28.13
C ARG A 472 11.85 14.87 29.14
N LEU A 473 11.23 13.70 29.00
CA LEU A 473 11.51 12.55 29.84
C LEU A 473 12.95 12.08 29.64
N GLU A 474 13.42 11.96 28.40
CA GLU A 474 14.78 11.59 28.07
C GLU A 474 15.81 12.50 28.72
N LYS A 475 15.61 13.83 28.64
CA LYS A 475 16.46 14.84 29.31
C LYS A 475 16.44 14.72 30.84
N LYS A 476 15.26 14.55 31.45
CA LYS A 476 15.10 14.48 32.92
C LYS A 476 15.67 13.18 33.50
N CYS A 477 15.69 12.09 32.73
CA CYS A 477 16.22 10.78 33.15
C CYS A 477 17.68 10.54 32.67
N ALA A 478 18.43 11.58 32.31
CA ALA A 478 19.84 11.53 31.93
C ALA A 478 20.15 10.45 30.87
N ASP A 479 19.38 10.44 29.79
CA ASP A 479 19.51 9.53 28.64
C ASP A 479 19.41 8.02 28.97
N SER A 480 18.87 7.66 30.14
CA SER A 480 18.62 6.23 30.49
C SER A 480 17.18 5.81 30.16
N VAL A 481 16.68 6.23 29.01
CA VAL A 481 15.33 5.94 28.52
C VAL A 481 15.40 5.19 27.18
N GLY A 482 14.91 3.95 27.17
CA GLY A 482 14.73 3.16 25.96
C GLY A 482 13.31 3.21 25.44
N LEU A 483 13.14 3.21 24.12
CA LEU A 483 11.84 3.24 23.45
C LEU A 483 11.58 1.96 22.66
N LEU A 484 10.56 1.22 23.05
CA LEU A 484 10.00 0.09 22.31
C LEU A 484 8.77 0.55 21.52
N PHE A 485 8.78 0.34 20.22
CA PHE A 485 7.67 0.72 19.36
C PHE A 485 6.90 -0.50 18.87
N VAL A 486 5.61 -0.57 19.17
CA VAL A 486 4.74 -1.65 18.71
C VAL A 486 4.06 -1.24 17.42
N GLN A 487 4.47 -1.89 16.33
CA GLN A 487 3.92 -1.68 15.00
C GLN A 487 2.90 -2.76 14.67
N THR A 488 1.71 -2.34 14.23
CA THR A 488 0.58 -3.23 13.97
C THR A 488 -0.19 -2.76 12.74
N PRO A 489 -0.53 -3.66 11.81
CA PRO A 489 -1.41 -3.33 10.70
C PRO A 489 -2.80 -2.87 11.21
N PRO A 490 -3.47 -1.94 10.51
CA PRO A 490 -4.74 -1.36 10.96
C PRO A 490 -5.86 -2.39 11.19
N ASP A 491 -5.92 -3.47 10.38
CA ASP A 491 -6.88 -4.56 10.54
C ASP A 491 -6.67 -5.35 11.85
N VAL A 492 -5.41 -5.68 12.15
CA VAL A 492 -5.05 -6.36 13.40
C VAL A 492 -5.29 -5.43 14.60
N ALA A 493 -4.98 -4.14 14.46
CA ALA A 493 -5.26 -3.14 15.48
C ALA A 493 -6.77 -3.00 15.76
N PHE A 494 -7.60 -3.05 14.72
CA PHE A 494 -9.05 -3.05 14.83
C PHE A 494 -9.56 -4.29 15.58
N ASP A 495 -9.09 -5.48 15.22
CA ASP A 495 -9.50 -6.71 15.87
C ASP A 495 -9.15 -6.71 17.38
N MET A 496 -7.95 -6.24 17.71
CA MET A 496 -7.54 -6.09 19.12
C MET A 496 -8.36 -5.02 19.85
N TYR A 497 -8.64 -3.92 19.18
CA TYR A 497 -9.49 -2.85 19.74
C TYR A 497 -10.91 -3.37 20.02
N ARG A 498 -11.53 -4.02 19.04
CA ARG A 498 -12.86 -4.60 19.12
C ARG A 498 -12.94 -5.67 20.24
N ALA A 499 -11.95 -6.56 20.33
CA ALA A 499 -11.90 -7.58 21.38
C ALA A 499 -11.85 -6.97 22.78
N ARG A 500 -11.20 -5.82 22.96
CA ARG A 500 -11.15 -5.10 24.24
C ARG A 500 -12.46 -4.40 24.57
N GLU A 501 -13.14 -3.82 23.58
CA GLU A 501 -14.40 -3.09 23.75
C GLU A 501 -15.64 -4.02 23.70
N ALA A 502 -15.47 -5.32 23.43
CA ALA A 502 -16.57 -6.30 23.29
C ALA A 502 -17.43 -6.49 24.55
N SER A 503 -17.01 -5.98 25.71
CA SER A 503 -17.81 -5.91 26.92
C SER A 503 -18.94 -4.85 26.89
N SER A 504 -18.86 -3.90 25.97
CA SER A 504 -19.90 -2.94 25.67
C SER A 504 -20.68 -3.44 24.46
N ASN A 505 -21.89 -3.92 24.56
CA ASN A 505 -22.80 -4.47 23.53
C ASN A 505 -22.98 -3.63 22.24
N LEU A 506 -21.99 -2.86 21.83
CA LEU A 506 -21.97 -2.01 20.66
C LEU A 506 -21.27 -2.73 19.49
N THR A 507 -21.98 -2.91 18.41
CA THR A 507 -21.41 -3.27 17.10
C THR A 507 -20.54 -2.11 16.61
N PHE A 508 -19.24 -2.17 16.91
CA PHE A 508 -18.27 -1.13 16.56
C PHE A 508 -17.68 -1.43 15.18
N SER A 509 -17.92 -0.55 14.24
CA SER A 509 -17.46 -0.71 12.86
C SER A 509 -16.00 -0.28 12.66
N TYR A 510 -15.37 -0.77 11.62
CA TYR A 510 -14.01 -0.33 11.26
C TYR A 510 -13.93 1.19 10.98
N ARG A 511 -14.97 1.78 10.39
CA ARG A 511 -15.06 3.23 10.16
C ARG A 511 -15.07 4.05 11.45
N GLU A 512 -15.74 3.55 12.47
CA GLU A 512 -15.72 4.17 13.81
C GLU A 512 -14.36 4.01 14.46
N PHE A 513 -13.72 2.86 14.28
CA PHE A 513 -12.35 2.65 14.73
C PHE A 513 -11.38 3.65 14.07
N LEU A 514 -11.49 3.91 12.77
CA LEU A 514 -10.62 4.86 12.08
C LEU A 514 -10.70 6.27 12.67
N LYS A 515 -11.86 6.70 13.20
CA LYS A 515 -11.97 8.02 13.86
C LYS A 515 -11.07 8.14 15.09
N VAL A 516 -10.93 7.06 15.84
CA VAL A 516 -10.04 7.05 17.02
C VAL A 516 -8.61 6.65 16.67
N TYR A 517 -8.40 5.91 15.59
CA TYR A 517 -7.09 5.49 15.09
C TYR A 517 -6.32 6.64 14.43
N ASP A 518 -7.03 7.52 13.74
CA ASP A 518 -6.51 8.72 13.07
C ASP A 518 -6.85 10.00 13.84
N ALA A 519 -7.15 9.89 15.15
CA ALA A 519 -7.41 11.05 15.99
C ALA A 519 -6.13 11.90 16.14
N PRO A 520 -6.22 13.24 16.23
CA PRO A 520 -5.06 14.14 16.31
C PRO A 520 -4.06 13.80 17.42
N VAL A 521 -4.49 13.14 18.49
CA VAL A 521 -3.61 12.66 19.55
C VAL A 521 -2.67 11.52 19.11
N GLU A 522 -2.92 10.90 17.96
CA GLU A 522 -2.11 9.82 17.36
C GLU A 522 -1.13 10.35 16.28
N ASP A 523 -1.20 11.62 15.89
CA ASP A 523 -0.44 12.18 14.76
C ASP A 523 1.07 12.12 14.96
N GLU A 524 1.56 12.24 16.20
CA GLU A 524 2.99 12.21 16.52
C GLU A 524 3.56 10.80 16.76
N ILE A 525 2.70 9.77 16.82
CA ILE A 525 3.14 8.37 17.03
C ILE A 525 4.17 7.90 15.98
N PRO A 526 4.04 8.20 14.67
CA PRO A 526 5.08 7.85 13.71
C PRO A 526 6.43 8.50 14.00
N SER A 527 6.44 9.70 14.61
CA SER A 527 7.68 10.40 15.01
C SER A 527 8.37 9.73 16.17
N LEU A 528 7.60 9.23 17.15
CA LEU A 528 8.13 8.37 18.22
C LEU A 528 8.71 7.06 17.64
N GLY A 529 8.02 6.46 16.66
CA GLY A 529 8.55 5.28 15.96
C GLY A 529 9.96 5.52 15.42
N ARG A 530 10.21 6.65 14.77
CA ARG A 530 11.55 6.99 14.25
C ARG A 530 12.65 7.11 15.31
N ARG A 531 12.28 7.31 16.58
CA ARG A 531 13.21 7.38 17.74
C ARG A 531 13.36 6.04 18.45
N ALA A 532 12.65 5.01 18.03
CA ALA A 532 12.63 3.71 18.70
C ALA A 532 14.02 3.05 18.74
N ASN A 533 14.33 2.43 19.89
CA ASN A 533 15.50 1.57 20.05
C ASN A 533 15.19 0.14 19.59
N ALA A 534 13.93 -0.26 19.60
CA ALA A 534 13.47 -1.52 18.99
C ALA A 534 12.03 -1.41 18.49
N TYR A 535 11.75 -2.20 17.45
CA TYR A 535 10.39 -2.44 16.96
C TYR A 535 9.92 -3.82 17.39
N ILE A 536 8.64 -3.90 17.70
CA ILE A 536 7.91 -5.15 17.93
C ILE A 536 6.75 -5.20 16.93
N TYR A 537 6.69 -6.26 16.13
CA TYR A 537 5.68 -6.39 15.08
C TYR A 537 4.54 -7.30 15.52
N ASN A 538 3.35 -6.71 15.73
CA ASN A 538 2.11 -7.43 16.00
C ASN A 538 1.27 -7.58 14.74
N SER A 539 1.60 -8.57 13.90
CA SER A 539 0.98 -8.74 12.57
C SER A 539 0.11 -9.99 12.44
N PHE A 540 0.11 -10.89 13.46
CA PHE A 540 -0.50 -12.21 13.35
C PHE A 540 -1.44 -12.56 14.51
N GLY A 541 -1.87 -11.57 15.31
CA GLY A 541 -2.72 -11.78 16.47
C GLY A 541 -1.97 -12.16 17.75
N MET A 542 -2.73 -12.31 18.84
CA MET A 542 -2.19 -12.35 20.20
C MET A 542 -1.24 -13.52 20.50
N GLU A 543 -1.49 -14.69 19.94
CA GLU A 543 -0.62 -15.86 20.22
C GLU A 543 0.77 -15.70 19.61
N ALA A 544 0.86 -15.27 18.36
CA ALA A 544 2.15 -14.98 17.71
C ALA A 544 2.84 -13.76 18.35
N PHE A 545 2.05 -12.79 18.80
CA PHE A 545 2.55 -11.62 19.49
C PHE A 545 3.18 -11.97 20.84
N ARG A 546 2.55 -12.83 21.64
CA ARG A 546 3.13 -13.33 22.90
C ARG A 546 4.44 -14.05 22.70
N ARG A 547 4.54 -14.94 21.70
CA ARG A 547 5.83 -15.56 21.33
C ARG A 547 6.92 -14.53 20.99
N THR A 548 6.54 -13.42 20.37
CA THR A 548 7.47 -12.31 20.08
C THR A 548 7.94 -11.66 21.39
N LEU A 549 7.05 -11.42 22.34
CA LEU A 549 7.38 -10.85 23.64
C LEU A 549 8.26 -11.82 24.46
N ASP A 550 7.96 -13.12 24.46
CA ASP A 550 8.77 -14.16 25.11
C ASP A 550 10.22 -14.14 24.61
N ALA A 551 10.40 -14.00 23.31
CA ALA A 551 11.73 -13.93 22.70
C ALA A 551 12.48 -12.61 22.99
N LEU A 552 11.75 -11.52 23.28
CA LEU A 552 12.32 -10.21 23.58
C LEU A 552 12.79 -10.08 25.04
N VAL A 553 12.05 -10.65 26.00
CA VAL A 553 12.35 -10.54 27.45
C VAL A 553 13.81 -10.83 27.81
N PRO A 554 14.45 -11.93 27.34
CA PRO A 554 15.85 -12.20 27.65
C PRO A 554 16.81 -11.11 27.14
N LYS A 555 16.45 -10.39 26.09
CA LYS A 555 17.26 -9.29 25.53
C LYS A 555 17.17 -8.00 26.33
N LEU A 556 16.12 -7.86 27.12
CA LEU A 556 15.94 -6.74 28.03
C LEU A 556 16.51 -7.04 29.42
N SER A 557 16.73 -8.32 29.76
CA SER A 557 17.26 -8.77 31.07
C SER A 557 18.78 -8.86 31.10
N SER A 558 19.41 -8.88 29.93
CA SER A 558 20.89 -8.97 29.77
C SER A 558 21.53 -7.59 29.76
#